data_788a315853410ff9f9f69d8b5d88326f
#
_entry.id   788a315853410ff9f9f69d8b5d88326f
#
_cell.length_a   1.000
_cell.length_b   1.000
_cell.length_c   1.000
_cell.angle_alpha   90.00
_cell.angle_beta   90.00
_cell.angle_gamma   90.00
#
_symmetry.space_group_name_H-M   'P 1'
#
loop_
_entity.id
_entity.type
_entity.pdbx_description
1 polymer ?
#
loop_
_entity_poly.entity_id
_entity_poly.type
_entity_poly.pdbx_seq_one_letter_code
_entity_poly.pdbx_strand_id
1 'polypeptide(L)'
;MLQLLSSSRNRAQWLESNQGLNSMDLSLQVVMPELDARITTRPCGFRDHLQTAGPLATAIPCLQPDPSGLAWLAEHSRRWVELRQTPCAHRRIAMVLANYPVRDGRVANGVGLDTPDSTARMLRWLADAGHDLGSGALPDSGDGLMQQLLSSRTNAPEGPVSYTHLTLPTMDHG
;
A
#
# COMPACT_ATOMS: atom_id res chain seq x y z
N MET A 1 5.53 -7.11 -11.75
CA MET A 1 6.86 -6.47 -11.93
C MET A 1 6.90 -5.22 -11.08
N LEU A 2 8.02 -4.92 -10.38
CA LEU A 2 8.18 -3.70 -9.62
C LEU A 2 8.73 -2.59 -10.52
N GLN A 3 8.20 -1.37 -10.37
CA GLN A 3 8.64 -0.18 -11.08
C GLN A 3 9.55 0.65 -10.18
N LEU A 4 10.84 0.73 -10.54
CA LEU A 4 11.78 1.61 -9.88
C LEU A 4 11.50 3.06 -10.30
N LEU A 5 11.49 3.97 -9.32
CA LEU A 5 11.31 5.40 -9.56
C LEU A 5 12.63 6.17 -9.38
N SER A 6 12.75 7.25 -10.14
CA SER A 6 13.78 8.27 -9.95
C SER A 6 13.14 9.66 -10.01
N SER A 7 13.72 10.62 -9.31
CA SER A 7 13.26 12.01 -9.34
C SER A 7 14.16 12.86 -10.22
N SER A 8 13.55 13.71 -11.03
CA SER A 8 14.27 14.77 -11.76
C SER A 8 14.75 15.91 -10.88
N ARG A 9 14.38 15.91 -9.59
CA ARG A 9 14.92 16.83 -8.57
C ARG A 9 16.12 16.19 -7.88
N ASN A 10 16.96 17.02 -7.29
CA ASN A 10 17.98 16.52 -6.37
C ASN A 10 17.36 16.11 -5.01
N ARG A 11 18.12 15.36 -4.22
CA ARG A 11 17.65 14.82 -2.95
C ARG A 11 17.26 15.90 -1.93
N ALA A 12 17.99 17.02 -1.88
CA ALA A 12 17.68 18.12 -0.98
C ALA A 12 16.31 18.75 -1.32
N GLN A 13 16.11 19.11 -2.58
CA GLN A 13 14.84 19.64 -3.08
C GLN A 13 13.67 18.68 -2.86
N TRP A 14 13.92 17.37 -2.93
CA TRP A 14 12.89 16.35 -2.65
C TRP A 14 12.47 16.38 -1.19
N LEU A 15 13.40 16.50 -0.25
CA LEU A 15 13.13 16.50 1.18
C LEU A 15 12.50 17.82 1.67
N GLU A 16 12.76 18.94 1.00
CA GLU A 16 12.22 20.26 1.34
C GLU A 16 10.75 20.44 0.93
N SER A 17 10.19 19.56 0.11
CA SER A 17 8.88 19.75 -0.49
C SER A 17 8.03 18.51 -0.48
N ASN A 18 6.78 18.65 -0.04
CA ASN A 18 5.77 17.58 -0.12
C ASN A 18 5.16 17.41 -1.53
N GLN A 19 5.69 18.09 -2.54
CA GLN A 19 5.14 18.04 -3.90
C GLN A 19 5.29 16.66 -4.56
N GLY A 20 6.28 15.85 -4.16
CA GLY A 20 6.54 14.54 -4.76
C GLY A 20 7.17 14.65 -6.17
N LEU A 21 6.84 13.70 -7.05
CA LEU A 21 7.26 13.71 -8.45
C LEU A 21 6.61 14.87 -9.21
N ASN A 22 7.33 15.46 -10.15
CA ASN A 22 6.72 16.40 -11.08
C ASN A 22 5.79 15.67 -12.07
N SER A 23 5.00 16.41 -12.84
CA SER A 23 4.01 15.84 -13.77
C SER A 23 4.62 14.94 -14.84
N MET A 24 5.83 15.25 -15.32
CA MET A 24 6.53 14.44 -16.33
C MET A 24 6.99 13.11 -15.70
N ASP A 25 7.67 13.16 -14.55
CA ASP A 25 8.12 11.97 -13.83
C ASP A 25 6.93 11.10 -13.42
N LEU A 26 5.83 11.72 -12.96
CA LEU A 26 4.60 11.02 -12.60
C LEU A 26 4.00 10.28 -13.80
N SER A 27 3.88 10.96 -14.94
CA SER A 27 3.29 10.36 -16.15
C SER A 27 4.12 9.18 -16.65
N LEU A 28 5.45 9.36 -16.76
CA LEU A 28 6.32 8.35 -17.38
C LEU A 28 6.70 7.20 -16.44
N GLN A 29 6.80 7.46 -15.13
CA GLN A 29 7.33 6.48 -14.18
C GLN A 29 6.25 5.85 -13.28
N VAL A 30 5.05 6.44 -13.22
CA VAL A 30 3.91 5.90 -12.45
C VAL A 30 2.76 5.56 -13.38
N VAL A 31 2.14 6.56 -14.04
CA VAL A 31 0.90 6.33 -14.79
C VAL A 31 1.09 5.33 -15.92
N MET A 32 2.09 5.52 -16.76
CA MET A 32 2.35 4.59 -17.88
C MET A 32 2.71 3.17 -17.41
N PRO A 33 3.60 2.98 -16.41
CA PRO A 33 3.88 1.65 -15.88
C PRO A 33 2.69 0.98 -15.19
N GLU A 34 1.81 1.73 -14.52
CA GLU A 34 0.62 1.17 -13.90
C GLU A 34 -0.39 0.65 -14.93
N LEU A 35 -0.48 1.28 -16.11
CA LEU A 35 -1.26 0.74 -17.24
C LEU A 35 -0.72 -0.62 -17.71
N ASP A 36 0.59 -0.87 -17.54
CA ASP A 36 1.24 -2.16 -17.79
C ASP A 36 1.17 -3.12 -16.59
N ALA A 37 0.32 -2.85 -15.60
CA ALA A 37 0.19 -3.62 -14.34
C ALA A 37 1.52 -3.75 -13.57
N ARG A 38 2.38 -2.74 -13.61
CA ARG A 38 3.57 -2.67 -12.78
C ARG A 38 3.23 -2.08 -11.41
N ILE A 39 3.88 -2.58 -10.39
CA ILE A 39 3.69 -2.11 -9.02
C ILE A 39 4.65 -0.96 -8.76
N THR A 40 4.09 0.22 -8.54
CA THR A 40 4.86 1.42 -8.21
C THR A 40 5.57 1.26 -6.87
N THR A 41 6.84 1.71 -6.81
CA THR A 41 7.66 1.71 -5.60
C THR A 41 7.97 3.15 -5.16
N ARG A 42 9.04 3.37 -4.42
CA ARG A 42 9.51 4.69 -4.02
C ARG A 42 10.72 5.13 -4.86
N PRO A 43 11.06 6.44 -4.89
CA PRO A 43 12.26 6.92 -5.54
C PRO A 43 13.52 6.29 -4.94
N CYS A 44 14.37 5.78 -5.82
CA CYS A 44 15.64 5.13 -5.49
C CYS A 44 16.83 5.88 -6.07
N GLY A 45 16.61 7.00 -6.76
CA GLY A 45 17.63 7.86 -7.31
C GLY A 45 17.12 9.28 -7.54
N PHE A 46 18.04 10.22 -7.48
CA PHE A 46 17.77 11.65 -7.62
C PHE A 46 18.72 12.27 -8.63
N ARG A 47 18.21 13.23 -9.40
CA ARG A 47 19.04 13.96 -10.36
C ARG A 47 20.01 14.86 -9.63
N ASP A 48 21.24 14.85 -10.07
CA ASP A 48 22.32 15.70 -9.58
C ASP A 48 23.20 16.12 -10.74
N HIS A 49 24.23 16.87 -10.47
CA HIS A 49 25.20 17.35 -11.45
C HIS A 49 26.61 17.02 -11.00
N LEU A 50 27.34 16.32 -11.85
CA LEU A 50 28.79 16.21 -11.70
C LEU A 50 29.44 17.50 -12.20
N GLN A 51 30.20 18.15 -11.36
CA GLN A 51 31.02 19.27 -11.78
C GLN A 51 32.35 18.74 -12.36
N THR A 52 32.60 19.06 -13.62
CA THR A 52 33.88 18.74 -14.24
C THR A 52 34.83 19.89 -13.97
N ALA A 53 36.02 19.56 -13.42
CA ALA A 53 37.11 20.52 -13.31
C ALA A 53 37.73 20.74 -14.69
N GLY A 54 37.83 22.00 -15.14
CA GLY A 54 38.46 22.34 -16.42
C GLY A 54 37.98 23.69 -16.99
N PRO A 55 38.56 24.17 -18.08
CA PRO A 55 38.23 25.46 -18.69
C PRO A 55 36.79 25.49 -19.26
N LEU A 56 36.17 24.32 -19.44
CA LEU A 56 34.77 24.17 -19.88
C LEU A 56 33.93 23.59 -18.74
N ALA A 57 34.07 24.08 -17.51
CA ALA A 57 33.39 23.61 -16.32
C ALA A 57 31.85 23.54 -16.54
N THR A 58 31.39 22.50 -17.24
CA THR A 58 29.99 22.25 -17.55
C THR A 58 29.43 21.25 -16.54
N ALA A 59 28.29 21.60 -15.92
CA ALA A 59 27.59 20.66 -15.05
C ALA A 59 26.99 19.53 -15.89
N ILE A 60 27.44 18.31 -15.69
CA ILE A 60 26.93 17.12 -16.37
C ILE A 60 25.80 16.53 -15.51
N PRO A 61 24.55 16.48 -16.04
CA PRO A 61 23.46 15.85 -15.29
C PRO A 61 23.73 14.36 -15.10
N CYS A 62 23.58 13.88 -13.88
CA CYS A 62 23.73 12.48 -13.51
C CYS A 62 22.58 12.04 -12.62
N LEU A 63 22.36 10.75 -12.49
CA LEU A 63 21.45 10.16 -11.53
C LEU A 63 22.26 9.59 -10.37
N GLN A 64 22.04 10.14 -9.18
CA GLN A 64 22.67 9.65 -7.95
C GLN A 64 21.75 8.64 -7.28
N PRO A 65 22.22 7.43 -6.97
CA PRO A 65 21.44 6.44 -6.24
C PRO A 65 21.16 6.91 -4.80
N ASP A 66 19.95 6.65 -4.30
CA ASP A 66 19.61 6.85 -2.90
C ASP A 66 19.77 5.53 -2.14
N PRO A 67 20.77 5.43 -1.23
CA PRO A 67 21.01 4.18 -0.51
C PRO A 67 19.81 3.69 0.28
N SER A 68 19.04 4.60 0.88
CA SER A 68 17.84 4.25 1.66
C SER A 68 16.71 3.72 0.77
N GLY A 69 16.51 4.34 -0.40
CA GLY A 69 15.55 3.88 -1.40
C GLY A 69 15.91 2.52 -1.96
N LEU A 70 17.18 2.29 -2.26
CA LEU A 70 17.66 1.01 -2.77
C LEU A 70 17.55 -0.11 -1.73
N ALA A 71 17.90 0.15 -0.47
CA ALA A 71 17.75 -0.82 0.61
C ALA A 71 16.28 -1.20 0.81
N TRP A 72 15.40 -0.21 0.81
CA TRP A 72 13.96 -0.46 0.88
C TRP A 72 13.46 -1.29 -0.32
N LEU A 73 13.89 -0.96 -1.54
CA LEU A 73 13.48 -1.69 -2.75
C LEU A 73 13.95 -3.15 -2.71
N ALA A 74 15.18 -3.40 -2.26
CA ALA A 74 15.71 -4.75 -2.10
C ALA A 74 14.87 -5.57 -1.12
N GLU A 75 14.57 -5.01 0.05
CA GLU A 75 13.72 -5.66 1.06
C GLU A 75 12.29 -5.86 0.55
N HIS A 76 11.72 -4.87 -0.10
CA HIS A 76 10.39 -4.98 -0.71
C HIS A 76 10.33 -6.09 -1.77
N SER A 77 11.35 -6.18 -2.61
CA SER A 77 11.48 -7.24 -3.61
C SER A 77 11.57 -8.62 -2.98
N ARG A 78 12.37 -8.74 -1.90
CA ARG A 78 12.49 -9.99 -1.13
C ARG A 78 11.14 -10.44 -0.58
N ARG A 79 10.37 -9.51 0.00
CA ARG A 79 9.02 -9.82 0.54
C ARG A 79 8.03 -10.27 -0.54
N TRP A 80 8.11 -9.70 -1.74
CA TRP A 80 7.30 -10.15 -2.87
C TRP A 80 7.64 -11.59 -3.29
N VAL A 81 8.93 -11.95 -3.29
CA VAL A 81 9.35 -13.32 -3.56
C VAL A 81 8.86 -14.27 -2.48
N GLU A 82 9.01 -13.90 -1.21
CA GLU A 82 8.50 -14.70 -0.07
C GLU A 82 6.99 -14.90 -0.14
N LEU A 83 6.23 -13.83 -0.38
CA LEU A 83 4.78 -13.92 -0.53
C LEU A 83 4.39 -14.90 -1.64
N ARG A 84 5.09 -14.87 -2.77
CA ARG A 84 4.85 -15.78 -3.87
C ARG A 84 5.13 -17.25 -3.50
N GLN A 85 6.13 -17.49 -2.67
CA GLN A 85 6.51 -18.83 -2.20
C GLN A 85 5.69 -19.30 -1.00
N THR A 86 5.00 -18.41 -0.29
CA THR A 86 4.19 -18.73 0.87
C THR A 86 2.94 -19.49 0.44
N PRO A 87 2.67 -20.70 0.97
CA PRO A 87 1.44 -21.44 0.74
C PRO A 87 0.20 -20.61 1.15
N CYS A 88 -0.93 -20.78 0.46
CA CYS A 88 -2.15 -20.02 0.73
C CYS A 88 -2.57 -20.09 2.21
N ALA A 89 -2.50 -21.24 2.83
CA ALA A 89 -2.84 -21.43 4.24
C ALA A 89 -1.98 -20.61 5.23
N HIS A 90 -0.80 -20.18 4.82
CA HIS A 90 0.10 -19.39 5.66
C HIS A 90 0.10 -17.91 5.31
N ARG A 91 -0.63 -17.50 4.27
CA ARG A 91 -0.75 -16.08 3.90
C ARG A 91 -1.72 -15.36 4.83
N ARG A 92 -1.31 -14.19 5.28
CA ARG A 92 -2.19 -13.30 6.06
C ARG A 92 -2.75 -12.24 5.14
N ILE A 93 -4.07 -12.14 5.07
CA ILE A 93 -4.79 -11.17 4.23
C ILE A 93 -5.53 -10.22 5.14
N ALA A 94 -5.35 -8.91 4.92
CA ALA A 94 -6.16 -7.88 5.54
C ALA A 94 -7.14 -7.32 4.51
N MET A 95 -8.43 -7.36 4.82
CA MET A 95 -9.48 -6.76 4.01
C MET A 95 -9.98 -5.50 4.70
N VAL A 96 -9.77 -4.35 4.06
CA VAL A 96 -10.13 -3.05 4.62
C VAL A 96 -11.42 -2.56 3.97
N LEU A 97 -12.46 -2.41 4.77
CA LEU A 97 -13.75 -1.89 4.32
C LEU A 97 -13.85 -0.41 4.66
N ALA A 98 -14.30 0.39 3.70
CA ALA A 98 -14.50 1.81 3.91
C ALA A 98 -15.70 2.07 4.82
N ASN A 99 -15.57 3.07 5.69
CA ASN A 99 -16.67 3.60 6.51
C ASN A 99 -16.75 5.12 6.29
N TYR A 100 -17.52 5.52 5.27
CA TYR A 100 -17.66 6.93 4.92
C TYR A 100 -19.13 7.29 4.65
N PRO A 101 -19.68 8.34 5.28
CA PRO A 101 -19.12 9.08 6.43
C PRO A 101 -19.03 8.20 7.68
N VAL A 102 -18.20 8.59 8.66
CA VAL A 102 -17.94 7.83 9.90
C VAL A 102 -19.22 7.76 10.75
N ARG A 103 -20.05 6.76 10.47
CA ARG A 103 -21.28 6.43 11.19
C ARG A 103 -21.48 4.93 11.18
N ASP A 104 -21.90 4.35 12.28
CA ASP A 104 -22.11 2.91 12.42
C ASP A 104 -23.16 2.35 11.43
N GLY A 105 -24.12 3.17 11.02
CA GLY A 105 -25.13 2.80 10.02
C GLY A 105 -24.62 2.79 8.54
N ARG A 106 -23.33 3.06 8.31
CA ARG A 106 -22.73 3.10 6.96
C ARG A 106 -21.40 2.35 6.87
N VAL A 107 -21.17 1.42 7.76
CA VAL A 107 -20.01 0.52 7.70
C VAL A 107 -20.03 -0.21 6.37
N ALA A 108 -18.88 -0.30 5.73
CA ALA A 108 -18.70 -0.95 4.43
C ALA A 108 -19.55 -0.33 3.28
N ASN A 109 -19.85 0.98 3.34
CA ASN A 109 -20.64 1.63 2.30
C ASN A 109 -19.78 1.85 1.03
N GLY A 110 -20.27 1.37 -0.09
CA GLY A 110 -19.69 1.61 -1.42
C GLY A 110 -20.77 2.05 -2.40
N VAL A 111 -20.58 3.16 -3.11
CA VAL A 111 -21.55 3.65 -4.08
C VAL A 111 -21.68 2.67 -5.24
N GLY A 112 -22.87 2.12 -5.44
CA GLY A 112 -23.15 1.16 -6.52
C GLY A 112 -22.60 -0.25 -6.30
N LEU A 113 -22.00 -0.54 -5.15
CA LEU A 113 -21.49 -1.87 -4.78
C LEU A 113 -22.11 -2.33 -3.47
N ASP A 114 -22.69 -3.53 -3.47
CA ASP A 114 -23.01 -4.24 -2.23
C ASP A 114 -21.71 -4.78 -1.63
N THR A 115 -21.02 -3.91 -0.87
CA THR A 115 -19.72 -4.21 -0.27
C THR A 115 -19.80 -5.35 0.75
N PRO A 116 -20.80 -5.40 1.67
CA PRO A 116 -20.92 -6.49 2.63
C PRO A 116 -21.09 -7.86 1.97
N ASP A 117 -22.01 -7.99 1.00
CA ASP A 117 -22.22 -9.27 0.33
C ASP A 117 -21.04 -9.67 -0.55
N SER A 118 -20.43 -8.70 -1.25
CA SER A 118 -19.18 -8.92 -2.00
C SER A 118 -18.07 -9.43 -1.09
N THR A 119 -17.93 -8.86 0.10
CA THR A 119 -16.92 -9.27 1.09
C THR A 119 -17.19 -10.67 1.60
N ALA A 120 -18.43 -11.01 1.94
CA ALA A 120 -18.79 -12.34 2.38
C ALA A 120 -18.49 -13.40 1.30
N ARG A 121 -18.74 -13.08 0.03
CA ARG A 121 -18.35 -13.94 -1.11
C ARG A 121 -16.85 -14.08 -1.27
N MET A 122 -16.09 -12.98 -1.14
CA MET A 122 -14.62 -13.01 -1.21
C MET A 122 -14.01 -13.88 -0.10
N LEU A 123 -14.55 -13.82 1.12
CA LEU A 123 -14.09 -14.68 2.21
C LEU A 123 -14.30 -16.18 1.87
N ARG A 124 -15.42 -16.55 1.28
CA ARG A 124 -15.65 -17.93 0.82
C ARG A 124 -14.67 -18.34 -0.26
N TRP A 125 -14.45 -17.49 -1.27
CA TRP A 125 -13.46 -17.78 -2.33
C TRP A 125 -12.04 -17.93 -1.79
N LEU A 126 -11.67 -17.15 -0.77
CA LEU A 126 -10.38 -17.31 -0.11
C LEU A 126 -10.29 -18.65 0.64
N ALA A 127 -11.35 -19.06 1.33
CA ALA A 127 -11.41 -20.39 1.98
C ALA A 127 -11.31 -21.51 0.94
N ASP A 128 -12.08 -21.44 -0.15
CA ASP A 128 -12.04 -22.42 -1.24
C ASP A 128 -10.67 -22.48 -1.93
N ALA A 129 -9.95 -21.34 -1.97
CA ALA A 129 -8.59 -21.27 -2.47
C ALA A 129 -7.51 -21.79 -1.47
N GLY A 130 -7.93 -22.28 -0.30
CA GLY A 130 -7.06 -22.87 0.70
C GLY A 130 -6.39 -21.87 1.64
N HIS A 131 -6.94 -20.66 1.79
CA HIS A 131 -6.47 -19.73 2.82
C HIS A 131 -7.03 -20.11 4.18
N ASP A 132 -6.21 -19.99 5.21
CA ASP A 132 -6.65 -20.14 6.60
C ASP A 132 -7.34 -18.83 7.06
N LEU A 133 -8.64 -18.91 7.28
CA LEU A 133 -9.46 -17.80 7.76
C LEU A 133 -9.79 -17.92 9.26
N GLY A 134 -9.11 -18.82 9.97
CA GLY A 134 -9.35 -19.09 11.38
C GLY A 134 -10.51 -20.06 11.61
N SER A 135 -10.85 -20.27 12.88
CA SER A 135 -11.85 -21.26 13.32
C SER A 135 -13.28 -20.68 13.42
N GLY A 136 -13.46 -19.40 13.14
CA GLY A 136 -14.77 -18.75 13.19
C GLY A 136 -15.66 -19.16 12.01
N ALA A 137 -16.98 -19.17 12.20
CA ALA A 137 -17.93 -19.35 11.12
C ALA A 137 -17.83 -18.19 10.13
N LEU A 138 -17.70 -18.52 8.84
CA LEU A 138 -17.73 -17.50 7.80
C LEU A 138 -19.16 -16.94 7.64
N PRO A 139 -19.33 -15.64 7.37
CA PRO A 139 -20.63 -15.06 7.14
C PRO A 139 -21.25 -15.61 5.86
N ASP A 140 -22.50 -16.04 5.94
CA ASP A 140 -23.26 -16.59 4.80
C ASP A 140 -23.78 -15.51 3.84
N SER A 141 -23.83 -14.27 4.31
CA SER A 141 -24.39 -13.12 3.58
C SER A 141 -23.73 -11.80 4.04
N GLY A 142 -24.03 -10.74 3.31
CA GLY A 142 -23.66 -9.39 3.72
C GLY A 142 -24.22 -9.00 5.07
N ASP A 143 -25.50 -9.36 5.35
CA ASP A 143 -26.12 -9.10 6.65
C ASP A 143 -25.42 -9.85 7.78
N GLY A 144 -25.06 -11.11 7.57
CA GLY A 144 -24.28 -11.90 8.52
C GLY A 144 -22.92 -11.29 8.80
N LEU A 145 -22.24 -10.80 7.77
CA LEU A 145 -20.97 -10.07 7.94
C LEU A 145 -21.18 -8.80 8.77
N MET A 146 -22.21 -8.01 8.46
CA MET A 146 -22.50 -6.78 9.19
C MET A 146 -22.81 -7.05 10.67
N GLN A 147 -23.56 -8.09 10.98
CA GLN A 147 -23.80 -8.51 12.36
C GLN A 147 -22.50 -8.86 13.10
N GLN A 148 -21.59 -9.59 12.45
CA GLN A 148 -20.28 -9.92 13.02
C GLN A 148 -19.44 -8.67 13.25
N LEU A 149 -19.41 -7.74 12.30
CA LEU A 149 -18.64 -6.48 12.43
C LEU A 149 -19.21 -5.59 13.53
N LEU A 150 -20.52 -5.43 13.60
CA LEU A 150 -21.18 -4.58 14.62
C LEU A 150 -21.15 -5.19 16.01
N SER A 151 -21.13 -6.51 16.14
CA SER A 151 -20.90 -7.18 17.42
C SER A 151 -19.45 -7.14 17.89
N SER A 152 -18.55 -6.82 17.00
CA SER A 152 -17.13 -6.60 17.29
C SER A 152 -16.90 -5.22 17.87
N ARG A 153 -15.68 -4.96 18.33
CA ARG A 153 -15.27 -3.67 18.84
C ARG A 153 -15.36 -2.60 17.75
N THR A 154 -16.06 -1.51 18.01
CA THR A 154 -16.20 -0.37 17.10
C THR A 154 -15.27 0.77 17.49
N ASN A 155 -14.90 1.62 16.53
CA ASN A 155 -14.19 2.87 16.76
C ASN A 155 -15.17 4.02 17.12
N ALA A 156 -16.41 3.72 17.49
CA ALA A 156 -17.38 4.74 17.86
C ALA A 156 -16.91 5.49 19.11
N PRO A 157 -16.90 6.84 19.09
CA PRO A 157 -16.42 7.66 20.21
C PRO A 157 -17.20 7.48 21.51
N GLU A 158 -18.41 6.94 21.42
CA GLU A 158 -19.38 6.82 22.52
C GLU A 158 -19.49 5.41 23.12
N GLY A 159 -18.72 4.44 22.59
CA GLY A 159 -18.70 3.07 23.11
C GLY A 159 -17.66 2.86 24.20
N PRO A 160 -17.82 1.84 25.08
CA PRO A 160 -16.75 1.47 25.99
C PRO A 160 -15.52 1.12 25.16
N VAL A 161 -14.46 1.91 25.32
CA VAL A 161 -13.21 1.79 24.58
C VAL A 161 -12.56 0.46 24.90
N SER A 162 -12.89 -0.54 24.14
CA SER A 162 -12.25 -1.85 24.14
C SER A 162 -11.36 -1.92 22.91
N TYR A 163 -10.11 -1.48 23.08
CA TYR A 163 -9.12 -1.54 22.00
C TYR A 163 -8.89 -2.96 21.53
N THR A 164 -9.38 -3.31 20.35
CA THR A 164 -8.72 -4.31 19.55
C THR A 164 -7.68 -3.58 18.72
N HIS A 165 -6.45 -3.66 19.14
CA HIS A 165 -5.36 -3.44 18.24
C HIS A 165 -5.35 -4.59 17.20
N LEU A 166 -6.01 -4.40 16.08
CA LEU A 166 -5.44 -4.82 14.84
C LEU A 166 -4.26 -3.85 14.64
N THR A 167 -3.16 -4.15 15.26
CA THR A 167 -1.91 -3.47 14.99
C THR A 167 -1.52 -3.85 13.57
N LEU A 168 -1.88 -3.00 12.61
CA LEU A 168 -1.01 -2.82 11.48
C LEU A 168 0.36 -2.49 12.09
N PRO A 169 1.45 -3.18 11.69
CA PRO A 169 2.76 -2.74 12.09
C PRO A 169 2.91 -1.32 11.58
N THR A 170 2.77 -0.34 12.47
CA THR A 170 3.21 1.02 12.25
C THR A 170 4.68 0.89 11.93
N MET A 171 5.04 1.26 10.71
CA MET A 171 6.44 1.46 10.39
C MET A 171 6.90 2.61 11.25
N ASP A 172 7.66 2.26 12.27
CA ASP A 172 8.36 3.19 13.12
C ASP A 172 9.32 3.97 12.25
N HIS A 173 9.04 5.25 12.05
CA HIS A 173 9.93 6.17 11.40
C HIS A 173 10.87 6.73 12.48
N GLY A 174 11.92 5.95 12.79
CA GLY A 174 13.10 6.46 13.44
C GLY A 174 14.04 7.13 12.42
#